data_7f9d8e50da75f9c1b476db2c647c97f9
#
_entry.id   7f9d8e50da75f9c1b476db2c647c97f9
#
_cell.length_a   1.000
_cell.length_b   1.000
_cell.length_c   1.000
_cell.angle_alpha   90.00
_cell.angle_beta   90.00
_cell.angle_gamma   90.00
#
_symmetry.space_group_name_H-M   'P 1'
#
loop_
_entity.id
_entity.type
_entity.pdbx_description
1 polymer ?
#
loop_
_entity_poly.entity_id
_entity_poly.type
_entity_poly.pdbx_seq_one_letter_code
_entity_poly.pdbx_strand_id
1 'polypeptide(L)'
;MTAADNWNAVTFERVPMFNGGKYITYTLTENEIPSYINSIEVSEDGKHFTVTNTHAPDHTVINITEVWHDKNDQDGIRPRKMIAVVVGSNGNRHEVPLHSSGDWHYTCDDLVKYWKNGQLVDYTVEAVTIDGYTSEVKSLGNNVFEVHNTHIPETISKTVTKTWKDNENQDGIRPASVTVTLTGSNAVSKTATLNEDNGWTATFENLPKRDHGNIVAYNVKESDTAGYEASVVKTEDGFQLINEHDSETTMRTV
;
A
#
# COMPACT_ATOMS: atom_id res chain seq x y z
N MET A 1 46.14 30.97 6.79
CA MET A 1 45.98 29.51 6.65
C MET A 1 45.15 29.25 5.41
N THR A 2 45.56 28.34 4.58
CA THR A 2 44.86 28.01 3.30
C THR A 2 44.85 26.50 3.11
N ALA A 3 43.99 26.03 2.22
CA ALA A 3 43.95 24.60 1.84
C ALA A 3 45.27 24.14 1.22
N ALA A 4 45.99 25.01 0.51
CA ALA A 4 47.32 24.72 -0.05
C ALA A 4 48.37 24.45 1.04
N ASP A 5 48.20 25.06 2.20
CA ASP A 5 49.04 24.86 3.38
C ASP A 5 48.50 23.77 4.32
N ASN A 6 47.52 23.01 3.86
CA ASN A 6 46.82 21.99 4.67
C ASN A 6 46.32 22.54 6.01
N TRP A 7 45.94 23.82 6.04
CA TRP A 7 45.44 24.55 7.22
C TRP A 7 46.42 24.55 8.40
N ASN A 8 47.74 24.39 8.12
CA ASN A 8 48.75 24.36 9.14
C ASN A 8 48.75 25.65 9.99
N ALA A 9 49.18 25.49 11.24
CA ALA A 9 49.28 26.60 12.17
C ALA A 9 50.25 27.69 11.66
N VAL A 10 49.84 28.93 11.86
CA VAL A 10 50.66 30.12 11.61
C VAL A 10 51.18 30.66 12.93
N THR A 11 52.50 30.91 13.01
CA THR A 11 53.13 31.48 14.20
C THR A 11 53.42 32.95 13.97
N PHE A 12 52.96 33.79 14.87
CA PHE A 12 53.32 35.21 14.94
C PHE A 12 54.54 35.35 15.88
N GLU A 13 55.71 35.57 15.30
CA GLU A 13 56.96 35.69 16.07
C GLU A 13 57.20 37.13 16.54
N ARG A 14 57.92 37.29 17.66
CA ARG A 14 58.39 38.58 18.19
C ARG A 14 57.29 39.59 18.48
N VAL A 15 56.10 39.12 18.89
CA VAL A 15 55.05 40.03 19.37
C VAL A 15 55.40 40.59 20.74
N PRO A 16 55.20 41.90 21.00
CA PRO A 16 55.56 42.54 22.28
C PRO A 16 54.76 41.95 23.44
N MET A 17 55.36 41.65 24.55
CA MET A 17 54.67 41.18 25.77
C MET A 17 54.09 42.36 26.60
N PHE A 18 54.71 43.53 26.53
CA PHE A 18 54.32 44.69 27.33
C PHE A 18 54.21 45.96 26.48
N ASN A 19 53.30 46.86 26.87
CA ASN A 19 53.20 48.21 26.37
C ASN A 19 53.10 49.16 27.57
N GLY A 20 54.08 50.05 27.71
CA GLY A 20 54.12 50.96 28.85
C GLY A 20 54.08 50.27 30.22
N GLY A 21 54.73 49.09 30.35
CA GLY A 21 54.76 48.29 31.57
C GLY A 21 53.52 47.46 31.86
N LYS A 22 52.49 47.52 31.00
CA LYS A 22 51.28 46.72 31.11
C LYS A 22 51.36 45.51 30.16
N TYR A 23 50.94 44.34 30.64
CA TYR A 23 50.89 43.11 29.86
C TYR A 23 49.87 43.27 28.69
N ILE A 24 50.21 42.79 27.51
CA ILE A 24 49.38 42.82 26.32
C ILE A 24 48.65 41.49 26.20
N THR A 25 47.32 41.54 26.22
CA THR A 25 46.50 40.36 25.86
C THR A 25 46.19 40.43 24.37
N TYR A 26 46.52 39.38 23.67
CA TYR A 26 46.24 39.24 22.26
C TYR A 26 44.90 38.54 22.04
N THR A 27 44.14 38.98 21.03
CA THR A 27 42.93 38.33 20.55
C THR A 27 43.08 37.96 19.08
N LEU A 28 42.43 36.90 18.64
CA LEU A 28 42.36 36.49 17.25
C LEU A 28 40.92 36.73 16.75
N THR A 29 40.78 37.22 15.55
CA THR A 29 39.52 37.31 14.83
C THR A 29 39.68 36.65 13.48
N GLU A 30 38.65 35.96 13.01
CA GLU A 30 38.59 35.41 11.67
C GLU A 30 37.56 36.20 10.84
N ASN A 31 37.83 36.37 9.57
CA ASN A 31 36.84 36.91 8.64
C ASN A 31 35.70 35.92 8.49
N GLU A 32 34.47 36.46 8.40
CA GLU A 32 33.29 35.65 8.21
C GLU A 32 33.40 34.78 6.94
N ILE A 33 33.17 33.47 7.11
CA ILE A 33 33.09 32.51 6.01
C ILE A 33 31.60 32.17 5.81
N PRO A 34 31.02 32.47 4.64
CA PRO A 34 29.61 32.18 4.41
C PRO A 34 29.27 30.71 4.69
N SER A 35 28.14 30.46 5.34
CA SER A 35 27.64 29.15 5.75
C SER A 35 28.44 28.39 6.81
N TYR A 36 29.47 29.02 7.39
CA TYR A 36 30.21 28.47 8.53
C TYR A 36 30.00 29.30 9.80
N ILE A 37 29.91 28.61 10.92
CA ILE A 37 29.95 29.20 12.24
C ILE A 37 31.35 28.98 12.80
N ASN A 38 32.04 30.06 13.16
CA ASN A 38 33.37 29.94 13.74
C ASN A 38 33.32 29.94 15.28
N SER A 39 34.27 29.27 15.89
CA SER A 39 34.62 29.41 17.29
C SER A 39 36.11 29.52 17.44
N ILE A 40 36.55 30.36 18.39
CA ILE A 40 37.96 30.55 18.69
C ILE A 40 38.20 30.22 20.15
N GLU A 41 38.97 29.19 20.40
CA GLU A 41 39.40 28.78 21.72
C GLU A 41 40.81 29.28 21.98
N VAL A 42 41.07 29.74 23.19
CA VAL A 42 42.39 30.23 23.64
C VAL A 42 42.92 29.29 24.72
N SER A 43 44.18 28.85 24.58
CA SER A 43 44.84 28.05 25.60
C SER A 43 45.01 28.81 26.94
N GLU A 44 45.14 28.08 28.03
CA GLU A 44 45.34 28.69 29.38
C GLU A 44 46.52 29.66 29.46
N ASP A 45 47.58 29.40 28.68
CA ASP A 45 48.75 30.28 28.63
C ASP A 45 48.59 31.51 27.72
N GLY A 46 47.41 31.61 27.03
CA GLY A 46 47.09 32.72 26.15
C GLY A 46 47.89 32.78 24.85
N LYS A 47 48.64 31.71 24.50
CA LYS A 47 49.58 31.71 23.36
C LYS A 47 49.11 30.94 22.15
N HIS A 48 48.11 30.05 22.32
CA HIS A 48 47.59 29.24 21.24
C HIS A 48 46.10 29.57 21.03
N PHE A 49 45.75 29.74 19.79
CA PHE A 49 44.36 29.97 19.36
C PHE A 49 43.97 28.82 18.43
N THR A 50 42.90 28.11 18.77
CA THR A 50 42.30 27.11 17.89
C THR A 50 41.04 27.72 17.26
N VAL A 51 41.06 27.80 15.94
CA VAL A 51 39.89 28.26 15.15
C VAL A 51 39.16 27.04 14.60
N THR A 52 37.90 26.92 14.93
CA THR A 52 37.03 25.83 14.43
C THR A 52 35.90 26.44 13.60
N ASN A 53 35.80 26.02 12.35
CA ASN A 53 34.73 26.38 11.45
C ASN A 53 33.80 25.20 11.28
N THR A 54 32.54 25.36 11.65
CA THR A 54 31.48 24.32 11.59
C THR A 54 30.46 24.70 10.54
N HIS A 55 30.17 23.75 9.64
CA HIS A 55 29.13 23.85 8.65
C HIS A 55 28.09 22.75 8.88
N ALA A 56 26.80 23.11 8.94
CA ALA A 56 25.69 22.17 8.95
C ALA A 56 25.32 21.86 7.48
N PRO A 57 25.43 20.63 7.01
CA PRO A 57 25.05 20.28 5.64
C PRO A 57 23.56 20.55 5.38
N ASP A 58 23.25 20.97 4.16
CA ASP A 58 21.85 21.09 3.70
C ASP A 58 21.22 19.71 3.56
N HIS A 59 19.98 19.61 3.97
CA HIS A 59 19.15 18.42 3.84
C HIS A 59 18.08 18.60 2.77
N THR A 60 17.54 17.48 2.29
CA THR A 60 16.40 17.40 1.39
C THR A 60 15.37 16.42 1.96
N VAL A 61 14.16 16.53 1.44
CA VAL A 61 13.01 15.74 1.89
C VAL A 61 12.49 14.89 0.73
N ILE A 62 12.11 13.66 1.05
CA ILE A 62 11.42 12.75 0.14
C ILE A 62 10.11 12.31 0.76
N ASN A 63 9.04 12.35 -0.03
CA ASN A 63 7.73 11.82 0.36
C ASN A 63 7.45 10.53 -0.41
N ILE A 64 7.03 9.50 0.29
CA ILE A 64 6.71 8.20 -0.28
C ILE A 64 5.31 7.81 0.15
N THR A 65 4.50 7.34 -0.79
CA THR A 65 3.15 6.83 -0.55
C THR A 65 2.99 5.47 -1.21
N GLU A 66 2.46 4.49 -0.47
CA GLU A 66 2.03 3.22 -1.03
C GLU A 66 0.59 3.30 -1.53
N VAL A 67 0.37 2.86 -2.74
CA VAL A 67 -0.95 2.82 -3.39
C VAL A 67 -1.32 1.36 -3.65
N TRP A 68 -2.46 0.93 -3.13
CA TRP A 68 -2.92 -0.45 -3.20
C TRP A 68 -4.03 -0.63 -4.24
N HIS A 69 -3.84 -1.59 -5.15
CA HIS A 69 -4.78 -1.99 -6.19
C HIS A 69 -5.16 -3.47 -5.97
N ASP A 70 -5.99 -3.75 -4.95
CA ASP A 70 -6.32 -5.10 -4.48
C ASP A 70 -7.79 -5.23 -4.05
N LYS A 71 -8.65 -4.34 -4.56
CA LYS A 71 -10.07 -4.25 -4.19
C LYS A 71 -10.27 -4.17 -2.67
N ASN A 72 -9.54 -3.25 -2.03
CA ASN A 72 -9.59 -3.01 -0.58
C ASN A 72 -9.23 -4.24 0.25
N ASP A 73 -8.09 -4.87 -0.11
CA ASP A 73 -7.59 -6.08 0.56
C ASP A 73 -8.60 -7.23 0.57
N GLN A 74 -9.27 -7.45 -0.58
CA GLN A 74 -10.29 -8.48 -0.72
C GLN A 74 -9.78 -9.86 -0.26
N ASP A 75 -8.57 -10.24 -0.61
CA ASP A 75 -8.03 -11.55 -0.25
C ASP A 75 -7.34 -11.58 1.13
N GLY A 76 -7.23 -10.42 1.82
CA GLY A 76 -6.68 -10.31 3.17
C GLY A 76 -5.19 -10.57 3.26
N ILE A 77 -4.45 -10.32 2.18
CA ILE A 77 -3.00 -10.58 2.10
C ILE A 77 -2.15 -9.31 2.17
N ARG A 78 -2.79 -8.12 2.22
CA ARG A 78 -2.06 -6.86 2.35
C ARG A 78 -1.30 -6.85 3.69
N PRO A 79 0.01 -6.62 3.68
CA PRO A 79 0.78 -6.54 4.93
C PRO A 79 0.34 -5.32 5.74
N ARG A 80 0.53 -5.34 7.06
CA ARG A 80 0.24 -4.18 7.92
C ARG A 80 1.37 -3.15 7.93
N LYS A 81 2.55 -3.57 7.54
CA LYS A 81 3.76 -2.75 7.43
C LYS A 81 4.64 -3.26 6.31
N MET A 82 5.39 -2.37 5.72
CA MET A 82 6.44 -2.71 4.76
C MET A 82 7.60 -1.73 4.87
N ILE A 83 8.64 -1.98 4.11
CA ILE A 83 9.82 -1.13 4.02
C ILE A 83 9.99 -0.74 2.55
N ALA A 84 10.15 0.55 2.26
CA ALA A 84 10.72 1.02 1.01
C ALA A 84 12.18 1.37 1.22
N VAL A 85 12.97 1.41 0.16
CA VAL A 85 14.38 1.80 0.24
C VAL A 85 14.62 3.04 -0.59
N VAL A 86 15.04 4.12 0.06
CA VAL A 86 15.50 5.33 -0.61
C VAL A 86 16.97 5.17 -0.95
N VAL A 87 17.33 5.36 -2.20
CA VAL A 87 18.69 5.19 -2.73
C VAL A 87 19.19 6.51 -3.30
N GLY A 88 20.28 7.02 -2.73
CA GLY A 88 20.94 8.21 -3.23
C GLY A 88 22.00 7.90 -4.28
N SER A 89 22.20 8.81 -5.25
CA SER A 89 23.27 8.73 -6.25
C SER A 89 24.67 8.70 -5.63
N ASN A 90 24.80 9.06 -4.35
CA ASN A 90 26.00 8.94 -3.55
C ASN A 90 26.24 7.52 -2.99
N GLY A 91 25.36 6.57 -3.29
CA GLY A 91 25.41 5.18 -2.82
C GLY A 91 24.77 4.93 -1.45
N ASN A 92 24.27 5.96 -0.77
CA ASN A 92 23.58 5.79 0.51
C ASN A 92 22.20 5.15 0.31
N ARG A 93 21.81 4.31 1.26
CA ARG A 93 20.52 3.62 1.28
C ARG A 93 19.86 3.84 2.62
N HIS A 94 18.58 4.20 2.61
CA HIS A 94 17.77 4.45 3.80
C HIS A 94 16.51 3.59 3.75
N GLU A 95 16.33 2.76 4.76
CA GLU A 95 15.10 1.98 4.93
C GLU A 95 14.02 2.86 5.54
N VAL A 96 12.87 2.89 4.90
CA VAL A 96 11.73 3.74 5.24
C VAL A 96 10.55 2.86 5.61
N PRO A 97 10.09 2.88 6.87
CA PRO A 97 8.96 2.07 7.30
C PRO A 97 7.64 2.73 6.89
N LEU A 98 6.78 1.99 6.20
CA LEU A 98 5.43 2.38 5.84
C LEU A 98 4.42 1.49 6.56
N HIS A 99 3.38 2.08 7.12
CA HIS A 99 2.39 1.40 7.95
C HIS A 99 0.96 1.81 7.57
N SER A 100 0.03 0.87 7.72
CA SER A 100 -1.40 1.14 7.54
C SER A 100 -1.95 2.20 8.50
N SER A 101 -1.38 2.32 9.71
CA SER A 101 -1.76 3.35 10.69
C SER A 101 -1.28 4.76 10.33
N GLY A 102 -0.38 4.91 9.36
CA GLY A 102 0.12 6.17 8.83
C GLY A 102 -0.36 6.44 7.40
N ASP A 103 -1.51 5.87 7.01
CA ASP A 103 -2.09 5.98 5.67
C ASP A 103 -1.09 5.63 4.56
N TRP A 104 -0.16 4.72 4.88
CA TRP A 104 0.87 4.26 3.94
C TRP A 104 1.76 5.38 3.39
N HIS A 105 1.93 6.44 4.19
CA HIS A 105 2.75 7.58 3.84
C HIS A 105 3.95 7.71 4.77
N TYR A 106 5.08 8.14 4.24
CA TYR A 106 6.27 8.47 5.01
C TYR A 106 7.00 9.68 4.40
N THR A 107 7.45 10.57 5.28
CA THR A 107 8.33 11.69 4.93
C THR A 107 9.73 11.40 5.48
N CYS A 108 10.70 11.28 4.60
CA CYS A 108 12.10 11.13 4.94
C CYS A 108 12.77 12.51 4.84
N ASP A 109 13.12 13.13 5.96
CA ASP A 109 13.55 14.52 6.07
C ASP A 109 15.02 14.72 6.45
N ASP A 110 15.76 13.62 6.69
CA ASP A 110 17.17 13.67 7.09
C ASP A 110 18.12 13.14 5.98
N LEU A 111 17.86 13.55 4.74
CA LEU A 111 18.65 13.17 3.59
C LEU A 111 19.61 14.28 3.18
N VAL A 112 20.89 13.99 3.00
CA VAL A 112 21.86 14.98 2.56
C VAL A 112 21.53 15.49 1.16
N LYS A 113 21.48 16.82 0.99
CA LYS A 113 21.19 17.44 -0.30
C LYS A 113 22.39 17.42 -1.25
N TYR A 114 23.59 17.58 -0.69
CA TYR A 114 24.81 17.62 -1.45
C TYR A 114 25.81 16.56 -0.94
N TRP A 115 26.59 16.04 -1.85
CA TRP A 115 27.69 15.16 -1.59
C TRP A 115 29.03 15.85 -1.92
N LYS A 116 30.13 15.14 -1.82
CA LYS A 116 31.49 15.66 -2.02
C LYS A 116 31.56 16.74 -3.12
N ASN A 117 32.23 17.86 -2.81
CA ASN A 117 32.42 18.99 -3.72
C ASN A 117 31.13 19.69 -4.19
N GLY A 118 30.07 19.64 -3.39
CA GLY A 118 28.81 20.31 -3.71
C GLY A 118 27.98 19.63 -4.81
N GLN A 119 28.26 18.36 -5.10
CA GLN A 119 27.46 17.59 -6.06
C GLN A 119 26.08 17.31 -5.48
N LEU A 120 25.01 17.65 -6.20
CA LEU A 120 23.63 17.34 -5.81
C LEU A 120 23.43 15.82 -5.76
N VAL A 121 22.74 15.35 -4.74
CA VAL A 121 22.34 13.94 -4.62
C VAL A 121 20.96 13.77 -5.22
N ASP A 122 20.85 12.95 -6.26
CA ASP A 122 19.59 12.48 -6.81
C ASP A 122 19.15 11.24 -6.05
N TYR A 123 17.88 11.21 -5.67
CA TYR A 123 17.29 10.10 -4.92
C TYR A 123 16.26 9.36 -5.75
N THR A 124 16.23 8.04 -5.57
CA THR A 124 15.24 7.12 -6.12
C THR A 124 14.66 6.26 -5.00
N VAL A 125 13.54 5.60 -5.27
CA VAL A 125 12.90 4.66 -4.36
C VAL A 125 12.91 3.29 -5.00
N GLU A 126 13.25 2.27 -4.23
CA GLU A 126 13.13 0.87 -4.62
C GLU A 126 11.97 0.25 -3.83
N ALA A 127 11.04 -0.40 -4.55
CA ALA A 127 9.99 -1.19 -3.92
C ALA A 127 10.55 -2.54 -3.45
N VAL A 128 10.13 -2.97 -2.27
CA VAL A 128 10.41 -4.32 -1.78
C VAL A 128 9.35 -5.27 -2.34
N THR A 129 9.75 -6.48 -2.71
CA THR A 129 8.83 -7.52 -3.18
C THR A 129 7.86 -7.91 -2.08
N ILE A 130 6.57 -7.89 -2.40
CA ILE A 130 5.48 -8.33 -1.52
C ILE A 130 4.88 -9.60 -2.13
N ASP A 131 4.76 -10.65 -1.34
CA ASP A 131 4.17 -11.90 -1.81
C ASP A 131 2.72 -11.70 -2.27
N GLY A 132 2.40 -12.20 -3.46
CA GLY A 132 1.10 -12.03 -4.10
C GLY A 132 0.85 -10.66 -4.75
N TYR A 133 1.83 -9.74 -4.78
CA TYR A 133 1.72 -8.44 -5.44
C TYR A 133 2.80 -8.25 -6.50
N THR A 134 2.46 -7.41 -7.46
CA THR A 134 3.45 -6.75 -8.34
C THR A 134 3.57 -5.30 -7.93
N SER A 135 4.81 -4.79 -7.83
CA SER A 135 5.07 -3.42 -7.37
C SER A 135 5.74 -2.61 -8.48
N GLU A 136 5.30 -1.35 -8.64
CA GLU A 136 5.84 -0.37 -9.57
C GLU A 136 6.06 0.96 -8.84
N VAL A 137 7.26 1.55 -8.99
CA VAL A 137 7.56 2.87 -8.42
C VAL A 137 7.34 3.94 -9.46
N LYS A 138 6.62 5.00 -9.11
CA LYS A 138 6.38 6.19 -9.94
C LYS A 138 6.95 7.43 -9.25
N SER A 139 7.80 8.16 -9.97
CA SER A 139 8.23 9.49 -9.54
C SER A 139 7.23 10.53 -10.05
N LEU A 140 6.71 11.34 -9.14
CA LEU A 140 5.82 12.48 -9.46
C LEU A 140 6.59 13.79 -9.58
N GLY A 141 7.94 13.74 -9.52
CA GLY A 141 8.79 14.91 -9.45
C GLY A 141 8.91 15.51 -8.06
N ASN A 142 9.80 16.49 -7.86
CA ASN A 142 9.99 17.18 -6.58
C ASN A 142 10.19 16.24 -5.38
N ASN A 143 10.90 15.13 -5.56
CA ASN A 143 11.14 14.11 -4.52
C ASN A 143 9.85 13.48 -3.95
N VAL A 144 8.80 13.38 -4.75
CA VAL A 144 7.57 12.67 -4.39
C VAL A 144 7.50 11.38 -5.19
N PHE A 145 7.26 10.28 -4.51
CA PHE A 145 7.20 8.94 -5.09
C PHE A 145 5.94 8.21 -4.64
N GLU A 146 5.36 7.45 -5.56
CA GLU A 146 4.31 6.48 -5.26
C GLU A 146 4.82 5.08 -5.58
N VAL A 147 4.53 4.13 -4.69
CA VAL A 147 4.76 2.70 -4.90
C VAL A 147 3.39 2.04 -5.09
N HIS A 148 3.11 1.63 -6.32
CA HIS A 148 1.84 1.00 -6.68
C HIS A 148 1.95 -0.51 -6.53
N ASN A 149 1.19 -1.08 -5.61
CA ASN A 149 1.12 -2.52 -5.38
C ASN A 149 -0.18 -3.07 -5.94
N THR A 150 -0.09 -3.98 -6.90
CA THR A 150 -1.24 -4.57 -7.58
C THR A 150 -1.36 -6.05 -7.26
N HIS A 151 -2.52 -6.45 -6.77
CA HIS A 151 -2.95 -7.82 -6.61
C HIS A 151 -4.29 -8.03 -7.31
N ILE A 152 -4.42 -9.15 -8.05
CA ILE A 152 -5.69 -9.54 -8.67
C ILE A 152 -6.37 -10.55 -7.76
N PRO A 153 -7.43 -10.15 -7.03
CA PRO A 153 -8.09 -11.03 -6.10
C PRO A 153 -8.74 -12.26 -6.76
N GLU A 154 -8.75 -13.37 -6.04
CA GLU A 154 -9.33 -14.62 -6.50
C GLU A 154 -10.86 -14.51 -6.65
N THR A 155 -11.36 -15.08 -7.73
CA THR A 155 -12.81 -15.19 -7.98
C THR A 155 -13.20 -16.64 -8.20
N ILE A 156 -14.50 -16.94 -7.96
CA ILE A 156 -15.12 -18.22 -8.21
C ILE A 156 -16.38 -18.04 -9.05
N SER A 157 -16.92 -19.13 -9.57
CA SER A 157 -18.25 -19.20 -10.17
C SER A 157 -19.16 -20.12 -9.34
N LYS A 158 -20.48 -19.89 -9.42
CA LYS A 158 -21.51 -20.75 -8.85
C LYS A 158 -22.59 -20.99 -9.87
N THR A 159 -22.91 -22.25 -10.13
CA THR A 159 -23.97 -22.66 -11.02
C THR A 159 -25.22 -22.99 -10.23
N VAL A 160 -26.35 -22.49 -10.70
CA VAL A 160 -27.67 -22.78 -10.15
C VAL A 160 -28.45 -23.56 -11.20
N THR A 161 -28.91 -24.75 -10.83
CA THR A 161 -29.78 -25.58 -11.67
C THR A 161 -31.15 -25.72 -11.03
N LYS A 162 -32.18 -25.76 -11.83
CA LYS A 162 -33.58 -25.95 -11.42
C LYS A 162 -34.05 -27.34 -11.82
N THR A 163 -34.69 -28.04 -10.91
CA THR A 163 -35.35 -29.31 -11.14
C THR A 163 -36.83 -29.20 -10.76
N TRP A 164 -37.70 -29.69 -11.61
CA TRP A 164 -39.13 -29.78 -11.37
C TRP A 164 -39.51 -31.23 -11.07
N LYS A 165 -40.26 -31.46 -9.99
CA LYS A 165 -40.90 -32.71 -9.64
C LYS A 165 -42.40 -32.51 -9.65
N ASP A 166 -43.03 -32.63 -10.82
CA ASP A 166 -44.45 -32.27 -11.07
C ASP A 166 -45.06 -33.14 -12.18
N ASN A 167 -44.60 -34.39 -12.33
CA ASN A 167 -45.09 -35.32 -13.34
C ASN A 167 -45.14 -34.70 -14.75
N GLU A 168 -44.00 -34.09 -15.18
CA GLU A 168 -43.88 -33.44 -16.49
C GLU A 168 -44.85 -32.29 -16.70
N ASN A 169 -45.18 -31.52 -15.64
CA ASN A 169 -46.15 -30.43 -15.63
C ASN A 169 -47.56 -30.91 -15.92
N GLN A 170 -47.96 -32.05 -15.33
CA GLN A 170 -49.27 -32.68 -15.58
C GLN A 170 -50.41 -31.70 -15.36
N ASP A 171 -50.40 -30.86 -14.31
CA ASP A 171 -51.46 -29.91 -13.96
C ASP A 171 -51.32 -28.56 -14.67
N GLY A 172 -50.28 -28.38 -15.50
CA GLY A 172 -50.07 -27.20 -16.34
C GLY A 172 -49.76 -25.91 -15.58
N ILE A 173 -49.32 -26.00 -14.33
CA ILE A 173 -49.08 -24.83 -13.45
C ILE A 173 -47.60 -24.37 -13.40
N ARG A 174 -46.67 -25.12 -14.06
CA ARG A 174 -45.27 -24.74 -14.11
C ARG A 174 -45.13 -23.40 -14.80
N PRO A 175 -44.50 -22.39 -14.14
CA PRO A 175 -44.26 -21.09 -14.76
C PRO A 175 -43.25 -21.19 -15.91
N ALA A 176 -43.36 -20.26 -16.88
CA ALA A 176 -42.43 -20.19 -18.00
C ALA A 176 -41.00 -19.81 -17.56
N SER A 177 -40.85 -19.16 -16.41
CA SER A 177 -39.53 -18.79 -15.84
C SER A 177 -39.61 -18.57 -14.33
N VAL A 178 -38.49 -18.68 -13.67
CA VAL A 178 -38.30 -18.30 -12.26
C VAL A 178 -37.09 -17.41 -12.11
N THR A 179 -37.15 -16.44 -11.20
CA THR A 179 -36.03 -15.59 -10.85
C THR A 179 -35.29 -16.17 -9.65
N VAL A 180 -34.00 -16.29 -9.76
CA VAL A 180 -33.13 -16.72 -8.65
C VAL A 180 -32.23 -15.57 -8.23
N THR A 181 -32.00 -15.44 -6.92
CA THR A 181 -31.11 -14.45 -6.32
C THR A 181 -30.02 -15.18 -5.58
N LEU A 182 -28.77 -14.99 -6.02
CA LEU A 182 -27.58 -15.43 -5.31
C LEU A 182 -27.13 -14.30 -4.38
N THR A 183 -26.89 -14.61 -3.11
CA THR A 183 -26.38 -13.67 -2.11
C THR A 183 -25.10 -14.19 -1.47
N GLY A 184 -24.13 -13.31 -1.25
CA GLY A 184 -22.89 -13.59 -0.54
C GLY A 184 -22.89 -12.96 0.86
N SER A 185 -22.15 -13.55 1.79
CA SER A 185 -21.95 -13.00 3.15
C SER A 185 -21.29 -11.61 3.15
N ASN A 186 -20.68 -11.20 2.02
CA ASN A 186 -20.08 -9.90 1.76
C ASN A 186 -21.07 -8.91 1.10
N ALA A 187 -22.34 -9.12 1.25
CA ALA A 187 -23.44 -8.33 0.66
C ALA A 187 -23.49 -8.33 -0.89
N VAL A 188 -22.70 -9.16 -1.57
CA VAL A 188 -22.89 -9.39 -3.01
C VAL A 188 -24.29 -9.97 -3.25
N SER A 189 -25.01 -9.41 -4.22
CA SER A 189 -26.32 -9.90 -4.66
C SER A 189 -26.38 -9.87 -6.18
N LYS A 190 -26.70 -11.01 -6.80
CA LYS A 190 -26.88 -11.15 -8.25
C LYS A 190 -28.16 -11.93 -8.53
N THR A 191 -28.85 -11.58 -9.60
CA THR A 191 -30.07 -12.27 -10.03
C THR A 191 -29.91 -12.90 -11.40
N ALA A 192 -30.62 -13.99 -11.64
CA ALA A 192 -30.71 -14.62 -12.95
C ALA A 192 -32.13 -15.16 -13.14
N THR A 193 -32.56 -15.28 -14.41
CA THR A 193 -33.82 -15.92 -14.78
C THR A 193 -33.51 -17.30 -15.33
N LEU A 194 -34.20 -18.32 -14.79
CA LEU A 194 -34.16 -19.69 -15.26
C LEU A 194 -35.43 -19.99 -16.04
N ASN A 195 -35.29 -20.61 -17.20
CA ASN A 195 -36.38 -20.98 -18.09
C ASN A 195 -35.98 -22.17 -18.98
N GLU A 196 -36.85 -22.60 -19.86
CA GLU A 196 -36.58 -23.73 -20.76
C GLU A 196 -35.46 -23.43 -21.77
N ASP A 197 -35.37 -22.18 -22.26
CA ASP A 197 -34.38 -21.79 -23.26
C ASP A 197 -32.95 -21.92 -22.74
N ASN A 198 -32.73 -21.70 -21.43
CA ASN A 198 -31.41 -21.87 -20.80
C ASN A 198 -31.24 -23.21 -20.06
N GLY A 199 -32.14 -24.17 -20.33
CA GLY A 199 -32.15 -25.49 -19.69
C GLY A 199 -32.30 -25.40 -18.16
N TRP A 200 -33.01 -24.39 -17.67
CA TRP A 200 -33.21 -24.14 -16.23
C TRP A 200 -31.94 -24.01 -15.46
N THR A 201 -30.89 -23.41 -16.07
CA THR A 201 -29.55 -23.29 -15.50
C THR A 201 -29.01 -21.87 -15.68
N ALA A 202 -28.29 -21.37 -14.67
CA ALA A 202 -27.52 -20.12 -14.76
C ALA A 202 -26.22 -20.23 -13.99
N THR A 203 -25.15 -19.63 -14.54
CA THR A 203 -23.86 -19.55 -13.87
C THR A 203 -23.57 -18.10 -13.50
N PHE A 204 -23.27 -17.87 -12.24
CA PHE A 204 -22.80 -16.59 -11.70
C PHE A 204 -21.29 -16.60 -11.68
N GLU A 205 -20.68 -15.78 -12.51
CA GLU A 205 -19.23 -15.68 -12.65
C GLU A 205 -18.64 -14.48 -11.92
N ASN A 206 -17.31 -14.48 -11.76
CA ASN A 206 -16.54 -13.40 -11.14
C ASN A 206 -17.03 -13.04 -9.74
N LEU A 207 -17.40 -14.06 -8.97
CA LEU A 207 -17.79 -13.91 -7.58
C LEU A 207 -16.54 -13.82 -6.69
N PRO A 208 -16.45 -12.85 -5.76
CA PRO A 208 -15.37 -12.82 -4.79
C PRO A 208 -15.24 -14.15 -4.04
N LYS A 209 -14.05 -14.75 -4.05
CA LYS A 209 -13.79 -15.96 -3.23
C LYS A 209 -13.65 -15.61 -1.76
N ARG A 210 -13.08 -14.42 -1.49
CA ARG A 210 -12.81 -13.92 -0.15
C ARG A 210 -13.33 -12.49 0.01
N ASP A 211 -13.45 -12.07 1.25
CA ASP A 211 -13.70 -10.69 1.67
C ASP A 211 -12.88 -10.42 2.93
N HIS A 212 -11.90 -9.51 2.83
CA HIS A 212 -10.90 -9.27 3.88
C HIS A 212 -10.30 -10.57 4.44
N GLY A 213 -9.93 -11.48 3.52
CA GLY A 213 -9.32 -12.78 3.83
C GLY A 213 -10.30 -13.88 4.24
N ASN A 214 -11.55 -13.57 4.56
CA ASN A 214 -12.55 -14.56 4.93
C ASN A 214 -13.23 -15.15 3.69
N ILE A 215 -13.47 -16.45 3.70
CA ILE A 215 -14.20 -17.11 2.60
C ILE A 215 -15.64 -16.58 2.56
N VAL A 216 -16.08 -16.15 1.37
CA VAL A 216 -17.46 -15.70 1.16
C VAL A 216 -18.39 -16.90 1.08
N ALA A 217 -19.36 -16.95 1.98
CA ALA A 217 -20.43 -17.95 1.93
C ALA A 217 -21.55 -17.47 1.01
N TYR A 218 -21.84 -18.26 -0.02
CA TYR A 218 -22.94 -17.99 -0.96
C TYR A 218 -24.18 -18.80 -0.62
N ASN A 219 -25.36 -18.21 -0.85
CA ASN A 219 -26.66 -18.83 -0.77
C ASN A 219 -27.50 -18.39 -1.97
N VAL A 220 -28.51 -19.20 -2.32
CA VAL A 220 -29.45 -18.87 -3.38
C VAL A 220 -30.88 -18.93 -2.84
N LYS A 221 -31.70 -18.02 -3.31
CA LYS A 221 -33.16 -18.03 -3.09
C LYS A 221 -33.87 -17.88 -4.44
N GLU A 222 -34.94 -18.61 -4.63
CA GLU A 222 -35.84 -18.50 -5.75
C GLU A 222 -37.00 -17.55 -5.40
N SER A 223 -37.58 -16.87 -6.39
CA SER A 223 -38.89 -16.22 -6.24
C SER A 223 -39.99 -17.25 -5.95
N ASP A 224 -40.94 -16.89 -5.11
CA ASP A 224 -42.03 -17.79 -4.74
C ASP A 224 -42.77 -18.29 -6.00
N THR A 225 -43.01 -19.60 -6.10
CA THR A 225 -43.70 -20.27 -7.20
C THR A 225 -44.99 -20.90 -6.64
N ALA A 226 -46.12 -20.34 -7.05
CA ALA A 226 -47.41 -20.79 -6.54
C ALA A 226 -47.66 -22.27 -6.88
N GLY A 227 -48.17 -23.04 -5.92
CA GLY A 227 -48.49 -24.45 -6.07
C GLY A 227 -47.29 -25.39 -5.94
N TYR A 228 -46.08 -24.87 -5.63
CA TYR A 228 -44.87 -25.68 -5.44
C TYR A 228 -44.27 -25.50 -4.05
N GLU A 229 -43.72 -26.58 -3.52
CA GLU A 229 -42.80 -26.55 -2.40
C GLU A 229 -41.34 -26.47 -2.91
N ALA A 230 -40.62 -25.43 -2.50
CA ALA A 230 -39.26 -25.17 -2.96
C ALA A 230 -38.25 -25.64 -1.93
N SER A 231 -37.22 -26.32 -2.39
CA SER A 231 -36.03 -26.70 -1.59
C SER A 231 -34.73 -26.40 -2.32
N VAL A 232 -33.64 -26.23 -1.54
CA VAL A 232 -32.33 -25.91 -2.06
C VAL A 232 -31.31 -26.93 -1.56
N VAL A 233 -30.57 -27.53 -2.47
CA VAL A 233 -29.50 -28.46 -2.16
C VAL A 233 -28.17 -27.80 -2.60
N LYS A 234 -27.18 -27.75 -1.70
CA LYS A 234 -25.82 -27.31 -2.06
C LYS A 234 -25.12 -28.44 -2.81
N THR A 235 -24.47 -28.07 -3.90
CA THR A 235 -23.58 -28.96 -4.68
C THR A 235 -22.14 -28.49 -4.54
N GLU A 236 -21.19 -29.20 -5.12
CA GLU A 236 -19.77 -28.81 -5.10
C GLU A 236 -19.58 -27.43 -5.78
N ASP A 237 -20.19 -27.23 -6.95
CA ASP A 237 -20.01 -26.03 -7.75
C ASP A 237 -21.16 -25.02 -7.68
N GLY A 238 -22.15 -25.25 -6.78
CA GLY A 238 -23.27 -24.32 -6.71
C GLY A 238 -24.47 -24.81 -5.95
N PHE A 239 -25.65 -24.78 -6.60
CA PHE A 239 -26.93 -25.08 -5.97
C PHE A 239 -27.88 -25.76 -6.94
N GLN A 240 -28.67 -26.69 -6.42
CA GLN A 240 -29.80 -27.26 -7.09
C GLN A 240 -31.07 -26.77 -6.39
N LEU A 241 -31.98 -26.14 -7.13
CA LEU A 241 -33.29 -25.74 -6.69
C LEU A 241 -34.29 -26.84 -7.13
N ILE A 242 -35.07 -27.34 -6.21
CA ILE A 242 -36.06 -28.39 -6.47
C ILE A 242 -37.41 -27.82 -6.10
N ASN A 243 -38.33 -27.78 -7.08
CA ASN A 243 -39.74 -27.49 -6.84
C ASN A 243 -40.57 -28.75 -7.03
N GLU A 244 -41.34 -29.07 -6.00
CA GLU A 244 -42.17 -30.26 -5.94
C GLU A 244 -43.63 -29.88 -5.88
N HIS A 245 -44.46 -30.51 -6.71
CA HIS A 245 -45.89 -30.36 -6.76
C HIS A 245 -46.55 -31.74 -6.92
N ASP A 246 -47.44 -32.07 -5.98
CA ASP A 246 -48.21 -33.28 -6.06
C ASP A 246 -49.40 -33.05 -7.00
N SER A 247 -49.42 -33.73 -8.15
CA SER A 247 -50.48 -33.61 -9.13
C SER A 247 -51.84 -34.05 -8.59
N GLU A 248 -52.86 -33.31 -8.94
CA GLU A 248 -54.22 -33.63 -8.52
C GLU A 248 -54.71 -34.97 -9.10
N THR A 249 -55.32 -35.78 -8.27
CA THR A 249 -55.90 -37.07 -8.67
C THR A 249 -57.36 -37.14 -8.32
N THR A 250 -58.15 -37.87 -9.12
CA THR A 250 -59.58 -38.11 -8.86
C THR A 250 -59.85 -39.61 -8.90
N MET A 251 -60.74 -40.07 -8.02
CA MET A 251 -61.33 -41.42 -8.10
C MET A 251 -62.46 -41.46 -9.07
N ARG A 252 -62.52 -42.49 -9.96
CA ARG A 252 -63.65 -42.84 -10.77
C ARG A 252 -64.10 -44.24 -10.42
N THR A 253 -65.39 -44.39 -10.06
CA THR A 253 -66.02 -45.70 -9.87
C THR A 253 -66.76 -46.08 -11.16
N VAL A 254 -66.54 -47.30 -11.66
CA VAL A 254 -67.16 -47.86 -12.84
C VAL A 254 -68.29 -48.75 -12.41
#